data_489215bd5c33fc2534e63a80b6ce4d77
#
_entry.id   489215bd5c33fc2534e63a80b6ce4d77
#
_cell.length_a   1.000
_cell.length_b   1.000
_cell.length_c   1.000
_cell.angle_alpha   90.00
_cell.angle_beta   90.00
_cell.angle_gamma   90.00
#
_symmetry.space_group_name_H-M   'P 1'
#
loop_
_entity.id
_entity.type
_entity.pdbx_description
1 polymer ?
#
loop_
_entity_poly.entity_id
_entity_poly.type
_entity_poly.pdbx_seq_one_letter_code
_entity_poly.pdbx_strand_id
1 'polypeptide(L)' 'MNIDYADIVLLNDELKRRDTRYHVSYKDEKTACIEPPGECCLADDRKINARKCIENYYGQKNIEVHFSEDGLYFTCEEK' A
#
# COMPACT_ATOMS: atom_id res chain seq x y z
N MET A 1 5.14 -1.90 15.42
CA MET A 1 3.70 -1.62 15.30
C MET A 1 3.08 -2.58 14.29
N ASN A 2 1.92 -3.10 14.61
CA ASN A 2 1.27 -4.07 13.73
C ASN A 2 0.32 -3.39 12.76
N ILE A 3 0.16 -3.99 11.59
CA ILE A 3 -0.80 -3.52 10.61
C ILE A 3 -2.20 -3.91 11.10
N ASP A 4 -3.09 -2.92 11.23
CA ASP A 4 -4.47 -3.15 11.61
C ASP A 4 -5.34 -3.32 10.37
N TYR A 5 -6.36 -4.15 10.49
CA TYR A 5 -7.32 -4.32 9.40
C TYR A 5 -8.00 -2.97 9.07
N ALA A 6 -8.25 -2.15 10.07
CA ALA A 6 -8.82 -0.82 9.87
C ALA A 6 -7.92 0.06 9.00
N ASP A 7 -6.61 -0.03 9.18
CA ASP A 7 -5.66 0.70 8.36
C ASP A 7 -5.72 0.25 6.89
N ILE A 8 -5.91 -1.03 6.67
CA ILE A 8 -6.05 -1.57 5.32
C ILE A 8 -7.28 -0.97 4.63
N VAL A 9 -8.39 -0.90 5.35
CA VAL A 9 -9.63 -0.32 4.81
C VAL A 9 -9.43 1.15 4.45
N LEU A 10 -8.83 1.91 5.35
CA LEU A 10 -8.59 3.34 5.11
C LEU A 10 -7.60 3.57 3.96
N LEU A 11 -6.59 2.73 3.88
CA LEU A 11 -5.61 2.82 2.82
C LEU A 11 -6.23 2.53 1.46
N ASN A 12 -7.12 1.54 1.39
CA ASN A 12 -7.85 1.25 0.16
C ASN A 12 -8.73 2.42 -0.26
N ASP A 13 -9.35 3.10 0.69
CA ASP A 13 -10.11 4.32 0.40
C ASP A 13 -9.24 5.39 -0.22
N GLU A 14 -8.05 5.61 0.32
CA GLU A 14 -7.11 6.58 -0.21
C GLU A 14 -6.66 6.21 -1.62
N LEU A 15 -6.33 4.94 -1.83
CA LEU A 15 -5.93 4.47 -3.15
C LEU A 15 -7.04 4.68 -4.18
N LYS A 16 -8.28 4.45 -3.78
CA LYS A 16 -9.43 4.65 -4.64
C LYS A 16 -9.64 6.13 -4.98
N ARG A 17 -9.49 7.00 -3.99
CA ARG A 17 -9.63 8.45 -4.20
C ARG A 17 -8.61 8.99 -5.18
N ARG A 18 -7.41 8.41 -5.19
CA ARG A 18 -6.33 8.84 -6.07
C ARG A 18 -6.36 8.12 -7.42
N ASP A 19 -7.39 7.31 -7.65
CA ASP A 19 -7.60 6.58 -8.90
C ASP A 19 -6.38 5.74 -9.31
N THR A 20 -5.70 5.16 -8.32
CA THR A 20 -4.56 4.30 -8.59
C THR A 20 -4.97 2.94 -9.11
N ARG A 21 -6.20 2.51 -8.76
CA ARG A 21 -6.76 1.19 -9.05
C ARG A 21 -6.05 0.05 -8.36
N TYR A 22 -5.09 0.36 -7.50
CA TYR A 22 -4.43 -0.65 -6.67
C TYR A 22 -5.27 -0.96 -5.45
N HIS A 23 -5.11 -2.16 -4.93
CA HIS A 23 -5.81 -2.63 -3.75
C HIS A 23 -4.81 -3.27 -2.82
N VAL A 24 -4.98 -3.11 -1.51
CA VAL A 24 -4.15 -3.76 -0.51
C VAL A 24 -4.98 -4.73 0.29
N SER A 25 -4.35 -5.85 0.64
CA SER A 25 -4.99 -6.88 1.45
C SER A 25 -4.15 -7.18 2.67
N TYR A 26 -4.80 -7.48 3.77
CA TYR A 26 -4.12 -7.89 5.00
C TYR A 26 -3.49 -9.27 4.79
N LYS A 27 -2.22 -9.42 5.14
CA LYS A 27 -1.55 -10.70 5.09
C LYS A 27 -1.19 -11.17 6.49
N ASP A 28 -0.44 -10.36 7.24
CA ASP A 28 -0.10 -10.65 8.63
C ASP A 28 0.16 -9.35 9.38
N GLU A 29 0.60 -9.46 10.63
CA GLU A 29 0.75 -8.31 11.52
C GLU A 29 1.69 -7.23 10.99
N LYS A 30 2.63 -7.60 10.14
CA LYS A 30 3.64 -6.66 9.65
C LYS A 30 3.66 -6.53 8.13
N THR A 31 2.93 -7.37 7.43
CA THR A 31 2.98 -7.45 5.97
C THR A 31 1.59 -7.32 5.37
N ALA A 32 1.51 -6.58 4.29
CA ALA A 32 0.29 -6.49 3.50
C ALA A 32 0.61 -6.78 2.05
N CYS A 33 -0.37 -7.33 1.33
CA CYS A 33 -0.25 -7.63 -0.09
C CYS A 33 -0.71 -6.44 -0.90
N ILE A 34 -0.01 -6.15 -1.99
CA ILE A 34 -0.41 -5.14 -2.96
C ILE A 34 -0.96 -5.87 -4.17
N GLU A 35 -2.22 -5.61 -4.50
CA GLU A 35 -2.87 -6.22 -5.64
C GLU A 35 -2.99 -5.21 -6.75
N PRO A 36 -2.27 -5.41 -7.87
CA PRO A 36 -2.40 -4.51 -9.01
C PRO A 36 -3.74 -4.73 -9.70
N PRO A 37 -4.25 -3.73 -10.42
CA PRO A 37 -5.47 -3.93 -11.21
C PRO A 37 -5.22 -4.95 -12.31
N GLY A 38 -6.25 -5.70 -12.65
CA GLY A 38 -6.15 -6.77 -13.64
C GLY A 38 -6.12 -6.32 -15.08
N GLU A 39 -5.63 -5.13 -15.35
CA GLU A 39 -5.55 -4.56 -16.69
C GLU A 39 -4.19 -4.84 -17.31
N CYS A 40 -4.19 -5.07 -18.62
CA CYS A 40 -3.00 -5.47 -19.36
C CYS A 40 -1.92 -4.40 -19.41
N CYS A 41 -2.28 -3.14 -19.28
CA CYS A 41 -1.33 -2.04 -19.43
C CYS A 41 -1.37 -1.17 -18.18
N LEU A 42 -0.50 -1.50 -17.23
CA LEU A 42 -0.33 -0.70 -16.02
C LEU A 42 0.59 0.46 -16.34
N ALA A 43 0.07 1.66 -16.18
CA ALA A 43 0.92 2.84 -16.29
C ALA A 43 1.85 2.88 -15.09
N ASP A 44 3.12 3.14 -15.33
CA ASP A 44 4.10 3.29 -14.25
C ASP A 44 3.68 4.38 -13.26
N ASP A 45 3.03 5.43 -13.76
CA ASP A 45 2.54 6.52 -12.94
C ASP A 45 1.60 6.05 -11.84
N ARG A 46 0.72 5.11 -12.15
CA ARG A 46 -0.23 4.57 -11.16
C ARG A 46 0.49 3.78 -10.08
N LYS A 47 1.51 3.02 -10.46
CA LYS A 47 2.33 2.27 -9.54
C LYS A 47 3.07 3.22 -8.58
N ILE A 48 3.67 4.26 -9.11
CA ILE A 48 4.37 5.26 -8.32
C ILE A 48 3.40 5.96 -7.38
N ASN A 49 2.23 6.34 -7.89
CA ASN A 49 1.22 7.02 -7.08
C ASN A 49 0.70 6.12 -5.95
N ALA A 50 0.51 4.84 -6.23
CA ALA A 50 0.08 3.89 -5.20
C ALA A 50 1.12 3.76 -4.10
N ARG A 51 2.40 3.64 -4.46
CA ARG A 51 3.48 3.57 -3.48
C ARG A 51 3.55 4.84 -2.64
N LYS A 52 3.47 5.99 -3.27
CA LYS A 52 3.49 7.27 -2.55
C LYS A 52 2.32 7.40 -1.59
N CYS A 53 1.15 6.94 -2.00
CA CYS A 53 -0.04 6.95 -1.16
C CYS A 53 0.18 6.11 0.09
N ILE A 54 0.71 4.90 -0.06
CA ILE A 54 1.01 4.00 1.05
C ILE A 54 2.04 4.62 1.99
N GLU A 55 3.12 5.14 1.42
CA GLU A 55 4.18 5.76 2.20
C GLU A 55 3.68 6.98 2.98
N ASN A 56 2.87 7.82 2.35
CA ASN A 56 2.31 9.00 2.99
C ASN A 56 1.36 8.64 4.12
N TYR A 57 0.55 7.63 3.90
CA TYR A 57 -0.41 7.20 4.92
C TYR A 57 0.30 6.77 6.20
N TYR A 58 1.29 5.89 6.06
CA TYR A 58 2.04 5.40 7.22
C TYR A 58 3.06 6.43 7.73
N GLY A 59 3.58 7.26 6.85
CA GLY A 59 4.50 8.32 7.23
C GLY A 59 3.89 9.31 8.20
N GLN A 60 2.60 9.60 8.07
CA GLN A 60 1.89 10.48 9.00
C GLN A 60 1.80 9.88 10.39
N LYS A 61 1.90 8.56 10.48
CA LYS A 61 1.88 7.83 11.74
C LYS A 61 3.27 7.51 12.25
N ASN A 62 4.28 8.06 11.61
CA ASN A 62 5.68 7.83 11.98
C ASN A 62 6.11 6.37 11.80
N ILE A 63 5.59 5.74 10.76
CA ILE A 63 5.86 4.36 10.41
C ILE A 63 6.62 4.33 9.09
N GLU A 64 7.66 3.51 9.02
CA GLU A 64 8.44 3.31 7.81
C GLU A 64 7.89 2.12 7.04
N VAL A 65 7.76 2.28 5.72
CA VAL A 65 7.23 1.23 4.84
C VAL A 65 8.37 0.71 3.96
N HIS A 66 8.48 -0.60 3.86
CA HIS A 66 9.46 -1.27 3.00
C HIS A 66 8.72 -2.11 1.98
N PHE A 67 9.00 -1.88 0.71
CA PHE A 67 8.40 -2.64 -0.38
C PHE A 67 9.27 -3.82 -0.75
N SER A 68 8.63 -4.94 -1.15
CA SER A 68 9.36 -6.11 -1.63
C SER A 68 9.95 -5.83 -3.02
N GLU A 69 10.90 -6.68 -3.44
CA GLU A 69 11.55 -6.56 -4.73
C GLU A 69 10.56 -6.58 -5.90
N ASP A 70 9.56 -7.44 -5.81
CA ASP A 70 8.54 -7.57 -6.86
C ASP A 70 7.44 -6.53 -6.76
N GLY A 71 7.43 -5.75 -5.67
CA GLY A 71 6.42 -4.72 -5.45
C GLY A 71 5.04 -5.25 -5.11
N LEU A 72 4.93 -6.53 -4.76
CA LEU A 72 3.64 -7.16 -4.44
C LEU A 72 3.33 -7.20 -2.94
N TYR A 73 4.31 -6.84 -2.11
CA TYR A 73 4.15 -6.82 -0.65
C TYR A 73 4.81 -5.59 -0.06
N PHE A 74 4.35 -5.19 1.09
CA PHE A 74 5.09 -4.19 1.87
C PHE A 74 5.01 -4.53 3.35
N THR A 75 6.03 -4.10 4.08
CA THR A 75 6.10 -4.28 5.52
C THR A 75 6.17 -2.93 6.20
N CYS A 76 5.70 -2.86 7.43
CA CYS A 76 5.68 -1.64 8.21
C CYS A 76 6.55 -1.81 9.46
N GLU A 77 7.38 -0.81 9.73
CA GLU A 77 8.23 -0.78 10.92
C GLU A 77 8.13 0.59 11.59
N GLU A 78 8.21 0.61 12.90
CA GLU A 78 8.27 1.88 13.63
C GLU A 78 9.61 2.55 13.38
N LYS A 79 9.55 3.85 13.17
CA LYS A 79 10.77 4.64 13.06
C LYS A 79 11.41 4.85 14.41
#